data_643118dfd799e7062021e9e1df24ee38
#
_entry.id   643118dfd799e7062021e9e1df24ee38
#
_cell.length_a   1.000
_cell.length_b   1.000
_cell.length_c   1.000
_cell.angle_alpha   90.00
_cell.angle_beta   90.00
_cell.angle_gamma   90.00
#
_symmetry.space_group_name_H-M   'P 1'
#
loop_
_entity.id
_entity.type
_entity.pdbx_description
1 polymer ?
#
loop_
_entity_poly.entity_id
_entity_poly.type
_entity_poly.pdbx_seq_one_letter_code
_entity_poly.pdbx_strand_id
1 'polypeptide(L)'
;MIINDLDGYYIVFDTKNWNTELDTLKNNTTSDNIITPEYFGGSYVKANKLIVMVKNGSPKGIEDIKKRLGTDSNVTFVSCTYSLQELKELNAKLQVSFAKKAALRDEIGWVAVGIRPIQNRIVVYLNNASNKNISKFKNEICNSDKIIFDQLEIEPIEIQKDTAKDRKSRKSLIKVYG
;
A
#
# COMPACT_ATOMS: atom_id res chain seq x y z
N MET A 1 8.44 -3.45 -13.47
CA MET A 1 8.32 -2.03 -13.06
C MET A 1 6.89 -1.61 -13.33
N ILE A 2 6.09 -1.49 -12.29
CA ILE A 2 4.69 -1.02 -12.41
C ILE A 2 4.65 0.32 -11.72
N ILE A 3 4.39 1.36 -12.49
CA ILE A 3 4.16 2.72 -12.00
C ILE A 3 2.64 2.90 -12.00
N ASN A 4 2.01 2.96 -10.85
CA ASN A 4 0.63 3.41 -10.71
C ASN A 4 0.63 4.81 -10.11
N ASP A 5 0.15 5.74 -10.93
CA ASP A 5 0.08 7.16 -10.65
C ASP A 5 -1.27 7.50 -10.03
N LEU A 6 -1.30 7.73 -8.74
CA LEU A 6 -2.26 8.55 -8.00
C LEU A 6 -1.56 9.04 -6.74
N ASP A 7 -0.94 10.23 -6.81
CA ASP A 7 -0.36 11.02 -5.70
C ASP A 7 0.50 10.29 -4.63
N GLY A 8 1.12 9.19 -5.01
CA GLY A 8 2.01 8.43 -4.15
C GLY A 8 2.71 7.32 -4.93
N TYR A 9 3.80 7.65 -5.61
CA TYR A 9 4.55 6.68 -6.41
C TYR A 9 5.14 5.57 -5.56
N TYR A 10 4.79 4.34 -5.87
CA TYR A 10 5.45 3.15 -5.36
C TYR A 10 6.52 2.72 -6.36
N ILE A 11 7.79 2.83 -6.01
CA ILE A 11 8.81 2.03 -6.65
C ILE A 11 8.89 0.72 -5.87
N VAL A 12 8.41 -0.34 -6.47
CA VAL A 12 8.81 -1.67 -6.03
C VAL A 12 10.26 -1.82 -6.51
N PHE A 13 11.20 -1.87 -5.58
CA PHE A 13 12.54 -2.33 -5.92
C PHE A 13 12.39 -3.66 -6.65
N ASP A 14 13.12 -3.84 -7.75
CA ASP A 14 13.25 -5.14 -8.35
C ASP A 14 13.84 -6.08 -7.29
N THR A 15 12.96 -6.87 -6.70
CA THR A 15 13.27 -7.78 -5.61
C THR A 15 14.14 -8.95 -6.06
N LYS A 16 14.53 -9.00 -7.35
CA LYS A 16 15.43 -10.05 -7.85
C LYS A 16 16.74 -10.13 -7.07
N ASN A 17 17.25 -8.99 -6.59
CA ASN A 17 18.48 -8.99 -5.77
C ASN A 17 18.24 -9.32 -4.28
N TRP A 18 16.99 -9.32 -3.82
CA TRP A 18 16.64 -9.76 -2.47
C TRP A 18 16.35 -11.27 -2.44
N ASN A 19 16.14 -11.87 -3.60
CA ASN A 19 15.70 -13.24 -3.76
C ASN A 19 16.82 -14.25 -4.01
N THR A 20 18.09 -13.86 -4.06
CA THR A 20 19.17 -14.82 -4.31
C THR A 20 19.32 -15.89 -3.21
N GLU A 21 18.85 -15.62 -1.98
CA GLU A 21 18.71 -16.64 -0.93
C GLU A 21 17.34 -17.33 -0.92
N LEU A 22 16.32 -16.72 -1.56
CA LEU A 22 14.96 -17.26 -1.64
C LEU A 22 14.71 -18.11 -2.89
N ASP A 23 15.64 -18.14 -3.84
CA ASP A 23 15.51 -18.97 -5.07
C ASP A 23 15.45 -20.48 -4.76
N THR A 24 15.83 -20.88 -3.58
CA THR A 24 15.69 -22.27 -3.08
C THR A 24 14.28 -22.59 -2.56
N LEU A 25 13.38 -21.59 -2.40
CA LEU A 25 12.01 -21.76 -1.92
C LEU A 25 10.94 -21.54 -2.98
N LYS A 26 11.35 -21.46 -4.26
CA LYS A 26 10.49 -21.18 -5.41
C LYS A 26 9.63 -22.38 -5.78
N ASN A 27 8.59 -22.65 -5.04
CA ASN A 27 7.52 -23.43 -5.66
C ASN A 27 6.10 -23.02 -5.28
N ASN A 28 5.80 -21.90 -4.69
CA ASN A 28 4.39 -21.45 -4.50
C ASN A 28 4.28 -20.09 -3.77
N THR A 29 4.99 -19.05 -4.17
CA THR A 29 4.79 -17.75 -3.52
C THR A 29 4.26 -16.71 -4.50
N THR A 30 3.01 -16.34 -4.30
CA THR A 30 2.43 -15.08 -4.82
C THR A 30 3.24 -13.91 -4.27
N SER A 31 3.27 -12.78 -5.00
CA SER A 31 4.04 -11.56 -4.70
C SER A 31 3.86 -11.01 -3.27
N ASP A 32 2.89 -11.51 -2.50
CA ASP A 32 2.55 -11.04 -1.16
C ASP A 32 3.47 -11.57 -0.05
N ASN A 33 4.32 -12.56 -0.34
CA ASN A 33 5.20 -13.20 0.64
C ASN A 33 6.66 -12.75 0.59
N ILE A 34 6.97 -11.62 -0.03
CA ILE A 34 8.31 -11.07 -0.01
C ILE A 34 8.60 -10.52 1.39
N ILE A 35 9.46 -11.22 2.12
CA ILE A 35 9.95 -10.76 3.42
C ILE A 35 10.93 -9.62 3.16
N THR A 36 10.58 -8.43 3.64
CA THR A 36 11.47 -7.27 3.58
C THR A 36 12.30 -7.21 4.86
N PRO A 37 13.57 -6.74 4.81
CA PRO A 37 14.39 -6.59 6.01
C PRO A 37 13.73 -5.68 7.06
N GLU A 38 13.96 -5.99 8.34
CA GLU A 38 13.37 -5.25 9.46
C GLU A 38 13.74 -3.76 9.51
N TYR A 39 14.88 -3.39 8.93
CA TYR A 39 15.30 -2.00 8.82
C TYR A 39 14.65 -1.24 7.66
N PHE A 40 14.04 -1.92 6.68
CA PHE A 40 13.47 -1.27 5.51
C PHE A 40 12.07 -0.73 5.80
N GLY A 41 11.90 0.58 5.73
CA GLY A 41 10.64 1.28 6.00
C GLY A 41 9.78 1.51 4.75
N GLY A 42 10.30 1.18 3.57
CA GLY A 42 9.69 1.46 2.28
C GLY A 42 10.46 2.51 1.49
N SER A 43 9.96 2.84 0.31
CA SER A 43 10.56 3.86 -0.55
C SER A 43 9.50 4.57 -1.39
N TYR A 44 9.83 5.77 -1.84
CA TYR A 44 9.00 6.56 -2.76
C TYR A 44 9.88 7.51 -3.58
N VAL A 45 9.35 8.05 -4.67
CA VAL A 45 10.03 9.06 -5.48
C VAL A 45 9.50 10.45 -5.12
N LYS A 46 10.40 11.39 -4.93
CA LYS A 46 10.09 12.81 -4.73
C LYS A 46 11.11 13.67 -5.48
N ALA A 47 10.62 14.57 -6.33
CA ALA A 47 11.47 15.48 -7.12
C ALA A 47 12.61 14.74 -7.87
N ASN A 48 12.30 13.66 -8.57
CA ASN A 48 13.22 12.79 -9.30
C ASN A 48 14.31 12.12 -8.44
N LYS A 49 14.16 12.09 -7.11
CA LYS A 49 15.05 11.38 -6.19
C LYS A 49 14.32 10.19 -5.59
N LEU A 50 15.02 9.06 -5.51
CA LEU A 50 14.53 7.91 -4.75
C LEU A 50 14.75 8.18 -3.26
N ILE A 51 13.67 8.21 -2.51
CA ILE A 51 13.71 8.32 -1.05
C ILE A 51 13.54 6.93 -0.48
N VAL A 52 14.51 6.49 0.30
CA VAL A 52 14.49 5.19 0.99
C VAL A 52 14.37 5.43 2.49
N MET A 53 13.32 4.88 3.07
CA MET A 53 13.08 4.99 4.50
C MET A 53 13.76 3.84 5.24
N VAL A 54 14.51 4.19 6.28
CA VAL A 54 15.23 3.23 7.10
C VAL A 54 14.80 3.38 8.55
N LYS A 55 14.30 2.28 9.13
CA LYS A 55 13.81 2.24 10.51
C LYS A 55 14.91 2.69 11.46
N ASN A 56 14.57 3.70 12.28
CA ASN A 56 15.48 4.34 13.25
C ASN A 56 16.81 4.84 12.64
N GLY A 57 16.85 5.07 11.32
CA GLY A 57 18.07 5.50 10.64
C GLY A 57 19.23 4.51 10.73
N SER A 58 18.96 3.20 10.83
CA SER A 58 19.95 2.14 11.02
C SER A 58 21.16 2.26 10.08
N PRO A 59 22.39 2.51 10.58
CA PRO A 59 23.57 2.61 9.72
C PRO A 59 23.85 1.32 8.94
N LYS A 60 23.67 0.16 9.57
CA LYS A 60 23.81 -1.15 8.92
C LYS A 60 22.78 -1.33 7.81
N GLY A 61 21.53 -0.88 8.05
CA GLY A 61 20.49 -0.93 7.03
C GLY A 61 20.81 -0.03 5.84
N ILE A 62 21.31 1.16 6.09
CA ILE A 62 21.74 2.09 5.02
C ILE A 62 22.89 1.50 4.21
N GLU A 63 23.88 0.91 4.86
CA GLU A 63 25.03 0.28 4.20
C GLU A 63 24.59 -0.91 3.33
N ASP A 64 23.74 -1.80 3.85
CA ASP A 64 23.21 -2.92 3.09
C ASP A 64 22.41 -2.47 1.87
N ILE A 65 21.54 -1.47 2.02
CA ILE A 65 20.78 -0.92 0.91
C ILE A 65 21.70 -0.28 -0.14
N LYS A 66 22.70 0.50 0.28
CA LYS A 66 23.70 1.08 -0.64
C LYS A 66 24.44 0.00 -1.44
N LYS A 67 24.84 -1.07 -0.77
CA LYS A 67 25.50 -2.22 -1.42
C LYS A 67 24.63 -2.88 -2.48
N ARG A 68 23.31 -2.98 -2.22
CA ARG A 68 22.33 -3.59 -3.16
C ARG A 68 21.99 -2.68 -4.33
N LEU A 69 21.92 -1.37 -4.10
CA LEU A 69 21.60 -0.37 -5.13
C LEU A 69 22.79 -0.07 -6.05
N GLY A 70 24.02 -0.40 -5.63
CA GLY A 70 25.23 0.03 -6.33
C GLY A 70 25.58 1.50 -6.02
N THR A 71 26.34 2.13 -6.93
CA THR A 71 26.86 3.49 -6.74
C THR A 71 25.92 4.61 -7.22
N ASP A 72 24.64 4.34 -7.31
CA ASP A 72 23.69 5.36 -7.81
C ASP A 72 23.56 6.53 -6.84
N SER A 73 23.90 7.72 -7.31
CA SER A 73 23.96 8.95 -6.54
C SER A 73 22.61 9.61 -6.25
N ASN A 74 21.52 9.06 -6.82
CA ASN A 74 20.18 9.70 -6.77
C ASN A 74 19.28 9.17 -5.64
N VAL A 75 19.88 8.58 -4.60
CA VAL A 75 19.17 8.01 -3.46
C VAL A 75 19.35 8.88 -2.23
N THR A 76 18.25 9.18 -1.56
CA THR A 76 18.23 9.86 -0.26
C THR A 76 17.68 8.92 0.80
N PHE A 77 18.41 8.77 1.91
CA PHE A 77 17.96 7.97 3.05
C PHE A 77 17.30 8.86 4.09
N VAL A 78 16.14 8.43 4.58
CA VAL A 78 15.42 9.12 5.66
C VAL A 78 15.08 8.13 6.78
N SER A 79 15.13 8.60 8.02
CA SER A 79 14.72 7.78 9.16
C SER A 79 13.21 7.65 9.21
N CYS A 80 12.72 6.47 9.61
CA CYS A 80 11.31 6.22 9.87
C CYS A 80 11.11 5.41 11.15
N THR A 81 9.88 5.33 11.64
CA THR A 81 9.55 4.65 12.89
C THR A 81 9.29 3.17 12.72
N TYR A 82 8.59 2.78 11.64
CA TYR A 82 8.15 1.41 11.41
C TYR A 82 8.80 0.81 10.17
N SER A 83 9.09 -0.49 10.23
CA SER A 83 9.48 -1.21 9.02
C SER A 83 8.26 -1.45 8.13
N LEU A 84 8.53 -1.65 6.83
CA LEU A 84 7.48 -2.00 5.88
C LEU A 84 6.83 -3.35 6.24
N GLN A 85 7.62 -4.29 6.80
CA GLN A 85 7.11 -5.59 7.24
C GLN A 85 6.08 -5.43 8.38
N GLU A 86 6.38 -4.61 9.40
CA GLU A 86 5.44 -4.32 10.49
C GLU A 86 4.13 -3.71 9.99
N LEU A 87 4.22 -2.80 9.00
CA LEU A 87 3.03 -2.20 8.40
C LEU A 87 2.24 -3.21 7.57
N LYS A 88 2.90 -4.06 6.79
CA LYS A 88 2.24 -5.12 6.00
C LYS A 88 1.49 -6.11 6.89
N GLU A 89 2.11 -6.57 7.98
CA GLU A 89 1.49 -7.51 8.91
C GLU A 89 0.23 -6.94 9.57
N LEU A 90 0.30 -5.68 10.02
CA LEU A 90 -0.88 -5.04 10.60
C LEU A 90 -1.93 -4.76 9.54
N ASN A 91 -1.54 -4.32 8.35
CA ASN A 91 -2.48 -4.08 7.23
C ASN A 91 -3.22 -5.36 6.85
N ALA A 92 -2.54 -6.51 6.78
CA ALA A 92 -3.17 -7.79 6.49
C ALA A 92 -4.22 -8.17 7.56
N LYS A 93 -3.92 -7.95 8.86
CA LYS A 93 -4.88 -8.17 9.95
C LYS A 93 -6.10 -7.27 9.83
N LEU A 94 -5.91 -6.01 9.45
CA LEU A 94 -6.99 -5.05 9.24
C LEU A 94 -7.86 -5.43 8.04
N GLN A 95 -7.26 -5.89 6.93
CA GLN A 95 -8.01 -6.38 5.77
C GLN A 95 -8.90 -7.58 6.10
N VAL A 96 -8.39 -8.52 6.91
CA VAL A 96 -9.20 -9.63 7.42
C VAL A 96 -10.36 -9.13 8.28
N SER A 97 -10.12 -8.15 9.16
CA SER A 97 -11.16 -7.54 9.99
C SER A 97 -12.19 -6.80 9.14
N PHE A 98 -11.75 -6.08 8.11
CA PHE A 98 -12.61 -5.39 7.15
C PHE A 98 -13.58 -6.34 6.46
N ALA A 99 -13.08 -7.50 6.03
CA ALA A 99 -13.91 -8.52 5.36
C ALA A 99 -14.88 -9.21 6.34
N LYS A 100 -14.42 -9.54 7.56
CA LYS A 100 -15.19 -10.35 8.52
C LYS A 100 -16.20 -9.57 9.35
N LYS A 101 -15.96 -8.28 9.61
CA LYS A 101 -16.79 -7.44 10.51
C LYS A 101 -17.68 -6.47 9.74
N ALA A 102 -18.44 -6.96 8.75
CA ALA A 102 -19.22 -6.11 7.84
C ALA A 102 -20.18 -5.17 8.57
N ALA A 103 -20.96 -5.64 9.55
CA ALA A 103 -21.90 -4.81 10.29
C ALA A 103 -21.21 -3.66 11.05
N LEU A 104 -20.09 -3.95 11.73
CA LEU A 104 -19.31 -2.94 12.43
C LEU A 104 -18.62 -1.98 11.45
N ARG A 105 -18.06 -2.50 10.37
CA ARG A 105 -17.48 -1.70 9.28
C ARG A 105 -18.48 -0.67 8.76
N ASP A 106 -19.70 -1.11 8.46
CA ASP A 106 -20.75 -0.25 7.90
C ASP A 106 -21.23 0.78 8.96
N GLU A 107 -21.32 0.37 10.24
CA GLU A 107 -21.68 1.26 11.34
C GLU A 107 -20.69 2.40 11.55
N ILE A 108 -19.38 2.13 11.49
CA ILE A 108 -18.34 3.14 11.66
C ILE A 108 -18.00 3.87 10.36
N GLY A 109 -18.58 3.43 9.23
CA GLY A 109 -18.29 3.98 7.91
C GLY A 109 -16.88 3.69 7.43
N TRP A 110 -16.34 2.50 7.74
CA TRP A 110 -15.00 2.10 7.29
C TRP A 110 -15.02 1.71 5.81
N VAL A 111 -14.33 2.51 4.99
CA VAL A 111 -14.38 2.45 3.53
C VAL A 111 -13.21 1.67 2.94
N ALA A 112 -12.01 1.93 3.45
CA ALA A 112 -10.79 1.32 2.92
C ALA A 112 -9.66 1.32 3.96
N VAL A 113 -8.63 0.53 3.71
CA VAL A 113 -7.39 0.49 4.49
C VAL A 113 -6.21 0.22 3.58
N GLY A 114 -5.08 0.89 3.85
CA GLY A 114 -3.86 0.70 3.08
C GLY A 114 -2.63 1.28 3.76
N ILE A 115 -1.45 0.95 3.23
CA ILE A 115 -0.19 1.52 3.69
C ILE A 115 0.05 2.83 2.93
N ARG A 116 0.34 3.92 3.68
CA ARG A 116 0.77 5.20 3.12
C ARG A 116 2.27 5.37 3.37
N PRO A 117 3.12 5.04 2.39
CA PRO A 117 4.57 4.97 2.58
C PRO A 117 5.17 6.30 3.04
N ILE A 118 4.81 7.43 2.40
CA ILE A 118 5.36 8.76 2.72
C ILE A 118 5.20 9.10 4.21
N GLN A 119 4.12 8.65 4.85
CA GLN A 119 3.85 8.90 6.25
C GLN A 119 4.36 7.78 7.16
N ASN A 120 4.85 6.67 6.57
CA ASN A 120 5.24 5.46 7.29
C ASN A 120 4.13 4.97 8.24
N ARG A 121 2.89 4.92 7.73
CA ARG A 121 1.68 4.58 8.49
C ARG A 121 0.70 3.76 7.65
N ILE A 122 -0.20 3.11 8.33
CA ILE A 122 -1.43 2.59 7.75
C ILE A 122 -2.47 3.69 7.82
N VAL A 123 -3.18 3.91 6.71
CA VAL A 123 -4.34 4.80 6.69
C VAL A 123 -5.61 3.99 6.68
N VAL A 124 -6.51 4.32 7.58
CA VAL A 124 -7.89 3.83 7.64
C VAL A 124 -8.78 4.95 7.13
N TYR A 125 -9.47 4.69 6.03
CA TYR A 125 -10.39 5.66 5.44
C TYR A 125 -11.81 5.42 6.00
N LEU A 126 -12.40 6.48 6.53
CA LEU A 126 -13.77 6.50 6.99
C LEU A 126 -14.58 7.47 6.12
N ASN A 127 -15.86 7.16 5.85
CA ASN A 127 -16.76 8.11 5.19
C ASN A 127 -17.05 9.34 6.05
N ASN A 128 -16.92 9.18 7.38
CA ASN A 128 -16.97 10.24 8.36
C ASN A 128 -15.93 9.96 9.45
N ALA A 129 -14.81 10.68 9.42
CA ALA A 129 -13.70 10.54 10.36
C ALA A 129 -13.91 11.32 11.66
N SER A 130 -15.15 11.31 12.19
CA SER A 130 -15.47 11.91 13.49
C SER A 130 -14.77 11.21 14.64
N ASN A 131 -14.53 11.94 15.74
CA ASN A 131 -13.94 11.37 16.96
C ASN A 131 -14.69 10.15 17.48
N LYS A 132 -16.01 10.13 17.32
CA LYS A 132 -16.88 8.99 17.70
C LYS A 132 -16.51 7.75 16.90
N ASN A 133 -16.44 7.84 15.58
CA ASN A 133 -16.14 6.71 14.70
C ASN A 133 -14.71 6.23 14.86
N ILE A 134 -13.75 7.16 14.98
CA ILE A 134 -12.36 6.84 15.28
C ILE A 134 -12.21 6.11 16.62
N SER A 135 -12.86 6.61 17.67
CA SER A 135 -12.83 5.97 19.00
C SER A 135 -13.43 4.56 18.94
N LYS A 136 -14.54 4.40 18.22
CA LYS A 136 -15.17 3.09 18.06
C LYS A 136 -14.27 2.13 17.30
N PHE A 137 -13.63 2.58 16.21
CA PHE A 137 -12.64 1.77 15.50
C PHE A 137 -11.51 1.31 16.44
N LYS A 138 -10.92 2.25 17.21
CA LYS A 138 -9.84 1.95 18.15
C LYS A 138 -10.23 0.91 19.19
N ASN A 139 -11.45 1.01 19.72
CA ASN A 139 -11.93 0.12 20.78
C ASN A 139 -12.29 -1.28 20.27
N GLU A 140 -12.85 -1.39 19.06
CA GLU A 140 -13.47 -2.64 18.60
C GLU A 140 -12.68 -3.35 17.48
N ILE A 141 -11.77 -2.64 16.81
CA ILE A 141 -10.95 -3.18 15.73
C ILE A 141 -9.47 -3.21 16.13
N CYS A 142 -8.86 -2.04 16.29
CA CYS A 142 -7.43 -1.94 16.56
C CYS A 142 -7.06 -0.54 17.05
N ASN A 143 -6.39 -0.46 18.20
CA ASN A 143 -5.76 0.75 18.67
C ASN A 143 -4.24 0.62 18.51
N SER A 144 -3.68 1.31 17.52
CA SER A 144 -2.25 1.30 17.22
C SER A 144 -1.80 2.66 16.71
N ASP A 145 -0.63 3.10 17.14
CA ASP A 145 0.05 4.31 16.68
C ASP A 145 0.57 4.18 15.22
N LYS A 146 0.58 2.96 14.68
CA LYS A 146 0.83 2.70 13.25
C LYS A 146 -0.33 3.15 12.36
N ILE A 147 -1.50 3.48 12.93
CA ILE A 147 -2.72 3.82 12.20
C ILE A 147 -2.98 5.31 12.25
N ILE A 148 -3.26 5.89 11.10
CA ILE A 148 -3.86 7.22 10.96
C ILE A 148 -5.23 7.09 10.32
N PHE A 149 -6.09 8.07 10.56
CA PHE A 149 -7.43 8.11 10.00
C PHE A 149 -7.53 9.24 9.00
N ASP A 150 -8.25 9.00 7.91
CA ASP A 150 -8.53 9.99 6.89
C ASP A 150 -9.99 9.85 6.44
N GLN A 151 -10.55 10.92 5.90
CA GLN A 151 -11.91 10.90 5.37
C GLN A 151 -11.87 10.66 3.87
N LEU A 152 -12.72 9.72 3.41
CA LEU A 152 -12.91 9.45 1.99
C LEU A 152 -14.40 9.46 1.68
N GLU A 153 -14.85 10.50 1.00
CA GLU A 153 -16.20 10.55 0.45
C GLU A 153 -16.25 9.69 -0.80
N ILE A 154 -17.10 8.68 -0.77
CA ILE A 154 -17.40 7.88 -1.97
C ILE A 154 -18.65 8.47 -2.57
N GLU A 155 -18.53 9.16 -3.69
CA GLU A 155 -19.68 9.49 -4.51
C GLU A 155 -20.32 8.20 -5.03
N PRO A 156 -21.65 8.05 -4.95
CA PRO A 156 -22.33 6.90 -5.53
C PRO A 156 -22.01 6.85 -7.03
N ILE A 157 -21.38 5.75 -7.47
CA ILE A 157 -21.23 5.52 -8.90
C ILE A 157 -22.63 5.24 -9.43
N GLU A 158 -23.22 6.19 -10.17
CA GLU A 158 -24.40 5.91 -10.96
C GLU A 158 -24.02 4.86 -12.02
N ILE A 159 -24.42 3.62 -11.75
CA ILE A 159 -24.32 2.56 -12.74
C ILE A 159 -25.33 2.93 -13.85
N GLN A 160 -24.86 3.62 -14.87
CA GLN A 160 -25.64 3.76 -16.10
C GLN A 160 -25.96 2.34 -16.57
N LYS A 161 -27.25 1.97 -16.51
CA LYS A 161 -27.72 0.69 -17.04
C LYS A 161 -27.38 0.69 -18.52
N ASP A 162 -26.42 -0.15 -18.90
CA ASP A 162 -26.03 -0.37 -20.30
C ASP A 162 -27.27 -0.77 -21.08
N THR A 163 -27.85 0.16 -21.81
CA THR A 163 -29.03 -0.12 -22.62
C THR A 163 -28.60 -0.99 -23.80
N ALA A 164 -29.51 -1.82 -24.30
CA ALA A 164 -29.24 -2.75 -25.42
C ALA A 164 -28.70 -2.03 -26.68
N LYS A 165 -28.86 -0.70 -26.79
CA LYS A 165 -28.30 0.15 -27.84
C LYS A 165 -26.79 0.32 -27.72
N ASP A 166 -26.24 0.44 -26.51
CA ASP A 166 -24.79 0.66 -26.29
C ASP A 166 -23.96 -0.58 -26.60
N ARG A 167 -24.54 -1.77 -26.46
CA ARG A 167 -23.87 -3.03 -26.84
C ARG A 167 -23.69 -3.21 -28.34
N LYS A 168 -24.58 -2.62 -29.18
CA LYS A 168 -24.45 -2.68 -30.64
C LYS A 168 -23.36 -1.75 -31.18
N SER A 169 -23.15 -0.58 -30.55
CA SER A 169 -22.11 0.36 -30.98
C SER A 169 -20.69 -0.13 -30.64
N ARG A 170 -20.51 -0.83 -29.51
CA ARG A 170 -19.20 -1.43 -29.15
C ARG A 170 -18.77 -2.61 -30.04
N LYS A 171 -19.73 -3.36 -30.61
CA LYS A 171 -19.39 -4.44 -31.56
C LYS A 171 -18.90 -3.93 -32.91
N SER A 172 -19.23 -2.69 -33.30
CA SER A 172 -18.75 -2.08 -34.52
C SER A 172 -17.34 -1.49 -34.43
N LEU A 173 -16.86 -1.17 -33.23
CA LEU A 173 -15.53 -0.60 -32.99
C LEU A 173 -14.41 -1.66 -32.93
N ILE A 174 -14.72 -2.94 -32.72
CA ILE A 174 -13.73 -4.04 -32.67
C ILE A 174 -13.33 -4.55 -34.09
N LYS A 175 -14.01 -4.07 -35.16
CA LYS A 175 -13.75 -4.51 -36.54
C LYS A 175 -12.73 -3.70 -37.34
N VAL A 176 -12.08 -2.70 -36.74
CA VAL A 176 -11.23 -1.74 -37.50
C VAL A 176 -9.73 -1.92 -37.25
N TYR A 177 -9.29 -2.86 -36.42
CA TYR A 177 -7.86 -3.16 -36.25
C TYR A 177 -7.64 -4.67 -36.32
N GLY A 178 -7.68 -5.18 -37.54
CA GLY A 178 -7.19 -6.48 -37.95
C GLY A 178 -6.11 -6.27 -39.01
#